data_5a52d5985bd59edc31daf74eae30f5fb
#
_entry.id   5a52d5985bd59edc31daf74eae30f5fb
#
_cell.length_a   1.000
_cell.length_b   1.000
_cell.length_c   1.000
_cell.angle_alpha   90.00
_cell.angle_beta   90.00
_cell.angle_gamma   90.00
#
_symmetry.space_group_name_H-M   'P 1'
#
loop_
_entity.id
_entity.type
_entity.pdbx_description
1 polymer ?
#
loop_
_entity_poly.entity_id
_entity_poly.type
_entity_poly.pdbx_seq_one_letter_code
_entity_poly.pdbx_strand_id
1 'polypeptide(L)'
;KLRPMDCYKETAPGELTNCVGHDDLMMLMFTSGTTGRSKGVMLSERNMCASLHTYSEVAENWIITRLPAGQKLPLSHMTLLPLFHMACFVCVMSYPPAGWALNLCGDIRDFYRDLGLMHSDVMASAPMLVETIYNDMKRGRVSRLNGLWDLCCSSAALDPKMLLELAQNGFVVNQCYGMTETFGDGILNFTQVEKHMSAVGKPDDHVQYKLDETGEICIKGDCVMLGYYKDPEATAEVIDADGWFHTGDLARMDEEGFYYITGRKKNLIILASGENVSPEELEKKLALCPAITECIVKEKSQKICAVIYCPEDKQEEVRAFVIEVNRSLPLYKRISAVEFTVEPLPRNALGKLLRK
;
A
#
# COMPACT_ATOMS: atom_id res chain seq x y z
N LYS A 1 -8.79 24.44 -18.84
CA LYS A 1 -9.45 25.44 -17.96
C LYS A 1 -10.64 24.73 -17.33
N LEU A 2 -10.60 24.59 -16.00
CA LEU A 2 -11.75 24.10 -15.24
C LEU A 2 -12.89 25.13 -15.37
N ARG A 3 -14.10 24.66 -15.72
CA ARG A 3 -15.28 25.53 -15.73
C ARG A 3 -15.78 25.69 -14.29
N PRO A 4 -16.22 26.88 -13.87
CA PRO A 4 -16.86 27.06 -12.57
C PRO A 4 -18.05 26.12 -12.41
N MET A 5 -18.26 25.55 -11.22
CA MET A 5 -19.39 24.65 -10.95
C MET A 5 -20.76 25.27 -11.23
N ASP A 6 -20.88 26.60 -11.19
CA ASP A 6 -22.11 27.31 -11.46
C ASP A 6 -22.62 27.17 -12.90
N CYS A 7 -21.73 26.86 -13.88
CA CYS A 7 -22.16 26.64 -15.26
C CYS A 7 -22.96 25.33 -15.45
N TYR A 8 -22.96 24.43 -14.45
CA TYR A 8 -23.75 23.18 -14.49
C TYR A 8 -25.16 23.34 -13.92
N LYS A 9 -25.46 24.45 -13.24
CA LYS A 9 -26.77 24.74 -12.67
C LYS A 9 -27.83 25.17 -13.71
N GLU A 10 -27.37 25.59 -14.88
CA GLU A 10 -28.22 26.13 -15.94
C GLU A 10 -28.60 25.09 -17.04
N THR A 11 -28.05 23.90 -17.00
CA THR A 11 -28.40 22.81 -17.93
C THR A 11 -29.55 22.00 -17.32
N ALA A 12 -30.66 21.92 -18.01
CA ALA A 12 -31.73 20.94 -17.67
C ALA A 12 -31.08 19.54 -17.59
N PRO A 13 -31.46 18.70 -16.59
CA PRO A 13 -30.99 17.35 -16.54
C PRO A 13 -31.43 16.64 -17.83
N GLY A 14 -30.47 16.26 -18.67
CA GLY A 14 -30.72 15.38 -19.80
C GLY A 14 -31.18 14.01 -19.30
N GLU A 15 -31.93 13.28 -20.11
CA GLU A 15 -32.19 11.88 -19.81
C GLU A 15 -30.86 11.14 -19.70
N LEU A 16 -30.60 10.50 -18.56
CA LEU A 16 -29.49 9.58 -18.40
C LEU A 16 -29.81 8.33 -19.22
N THR A 17 -29.26 8.25 -20.41
CA THR A 17 -29.28 7.02 -21.19
C THR A 17 -28.13 6.14 -20.71
N ASN A 18 -28.46 4.97 -20.16
CA ASN A 18 -27.46 3.96 -19.81
C ASN A 18 -26.92 3.31 -21.10
N CYS A 19 -25.90 3.93 -21.69
CA CYS A 19 -25.28 3.50 -22.94
C CYS A 19 -23.96 2.75 -22.74
N VAL A 20 -23.54 2.54 -21.47
CA VAL A 20 -22.25 1.94 -21.12
C VAL A 20 -22.49 0.53 -20.60
N GLY A 21 -21.87 -0.47 -21.23
CA GLY A 21 -21.88 -1.83 -20.74
C GLY A 21 -20.90 -2.03 -19.57
N HIS A 22 -21.14 -3.06 -18.76
CA HIS A 22 -20.28 -3.37 -17.61
C HIS A 22 -18.80 -3.55 -17.97
N ASP A 23 -18.50 -3.96 -19.20
CA ASP A 23 -17.14 -4.22 -19.70
C ASP A 23 -16.56 -3.06 -20.51
N ASP A 24 -17.34 -1.98 -20.70
CA ASP A 24 -16.83 -0.80 -21.40
C ASP A 24 -15.81 -0.04 -20.54
N LEU A 25 -14.89 0.66 -21.22
CA LEU A 25 -13.93 1.53 -20.54
C LEU A 25 -14.67 2.65 -19.78
N MET A 26 -14.66 2.58 -18.47
CA MET A 26 -15.24 3.58 -17.57
C MET A 26 -14.20 4.63 -17.15
N MET A 27 -12.99 4.18 -16.81
CA MET A 27 -11.97 5.03 -16.23
C MET A 27 -10.58 4.68 -16.75
N LEU A 28 -9.74 5.72 -16.91
CA LEU A 28 -8.33 5.59 -17.21
C LEU A 28 -7.51 6.19 -16.07
N MET A 29 -6.77 5.36 -15.35
CA MET A 29 -5.94 5.79 -14.24
C MET A 29 -4.46 5.55 -14.55
N PHE A 30 -3.63 6.60 -14.37
CA PHE A 30 -2.21 6.52 -14.68
C PHE A 30 -1.39 6.10 -13.47
N THR A 31 -0.58 5.06 -13.67
CA THR A 31 0.42 4.62 -12.68
C THR A 31 1.78 5.19 -13.02
N SER A 32 2.59 5.50 -12.01
CA SER A 32 4.00 5.83 -12.20
C SER A 32 4.77 4.56 -12.56
N GLY A 33 4.70 4.13 -13.80
CA GLY A 33 5.38 2.93 -14.29
C GLY A 33 6.84 2.87 -13.82
N THR A 34 7.27 1.68 -13.46
CA THR A 34 8.63 1.41 -12.95
C THR A 34 9.72 1.57 -14.01
N THR A 35 9.34 1.68 -15.27
CA THR A 35 10.20 1.95 -16.43
C THR A 35 10.35 3.45 -16.73
N GLY A 36 9.77 4.33 -15.89
CA GLY A 36 9.82 5.78 -16.09
C GLY A 36 8.74 6.35 -17.01
N ARG A 37 7.96 5.51 -17.71
CA ARG A 37 6.75 5.91 -18.44
C ARG A 37 5.51 5.55 -17.63
N SER A 38 4.62 6.52 -17.45
CA SER A 38 3.31 6.26 -16.85
C SER A 38 2.49 5.38 -17.81
N LYS A 39 1.89 4.31 -17.28
CA LYS A 39 0.95 3.45 -17.98
C LYS A 39 -0.47 3.85 -17.62
N GLY A 40 -1.36 3.96 -18.60
CA GLY A 40 -2.78 4.18 -18.38
C GLY A 40 -3.50 2.86 -18.18
N VAL A 41 -3.94 2.59 -16.96
CA VAL A 41 -4.72 1.40 -16.62
C VAL A 41 -6.17 1.62 -17.02
N MET A 42 -6.70 0.75 -17.87
CA MET A 42 -8.09 0.78 -18.34
C MET A 42 -8.98 -0.01 -17.38
N LEU A 43 -9.97 0.65 -16.81
CA LEU A 43 -10.86 0.07 -15.82
C LEU A 43 -12.32 0.20 -16.26
N SER A 44 -13.08 -0.87 -16.03
CA SER A 44 -14.52 -0.97 -16.34
C SER A 44 -15.39 -0.80 -15.10
N GLU A 45 -16.70 -0.68 -15.30
CA GLU A 45 -17.69 -0.74 -14.21
C GLU A 45 -17.64 -2.10 -13.48
N ARG A 46 -17.40 -3.20 -14.19
CA ARG A 46 -17.22 -4.53 -13.58
C ARG A 46 -16.09 -4.55 -12.58
N ASN A 47 -14.93 -3.97 -12.93
CA ASN A 47 -13.79 -3.88 -12.02
C ASN A 47 -14.14 -3.07 -10.76
N MET A 48 -14.88 -1.96 -10.94
CA MET A 48 -15.33 -1.14 -9.83
C MET A 48 -16.28 -1.92 -8.91
N CYS A 49 -17.30 -2.59 -9.48
CA CYS A 49 -18.28 -3.33 -8.69
C CYS A 49 -17.63 -4.46 -7.87
N ALA A 50 -16.65 -5.17 -8.45
CA ALA A 50 -15.90 -6.21 -7.73
C ALA A 50 -15.17 -5.61 -6.54
N SER A 51 -14.42 -4.52 -6.74
CA SER A 51 -13.70 -3.86 -5.66
C SER A 51 -14.63 -3.26 -4.59
N LEU A 52 -15.73 -2.63 -4.99
CA LEU A 52 -16.71 -2.08 -4.05
C LEU A 52 -17.35 -3.16 -3.19
N HIS A 53 -17.54 -4.36 -3.71
CA HIS A 53 -18.05 -5.51 -2.95
C HIS A 53 -17.10 -5.83 -1.79
N THR A 54 -15.80 -6.02 -2.08
CA THR A 54 -14.76 -6.24 -1.05
C THR A 54 -14.79 -5.17 0.04
N TYR A 55 -14.81 -3.90 -0.35
CA TYR A 55 -14.79 -2.79 0.62
C TYR A 55 -16.08 -2.65 1.41
N SER A 56 -17.23 -3.01 0.85
CA SER A 56 -18.52 -3.03 1.57
C SER A 56 -18.53 -4.11 2.63
N GLU A 57 -18.09 -5.33 2.30
CA GLU A 57 -17.96 -6.42 3.27
C GLU A 57 -16.97 -6.09 4.39
N VAL A 58 -15.88 -5.43 4.04
CA VAL A 58 -14.91 -4.92 5.01
C VAL A 58 -15.56 -3.94 5.97
N ALA A 59 -16.26 -2.94 5.46
CA ALA A 59 -16.94 -1.94 6.29
C ALA A 59 -17.94 -2.60 7.24
N GLU A 60 -18.78 -3.52 6.74
CA GLU A 60 -19.83 -4.16 7.52
C GLU A 60 -19.29 -5.19 8.51
N ASN A 61 -18.40 -6.07 8.07
CA ASN A 61 -17.98 -7.23 8.87
C ASN A 61 -16.80 -6.94 9.79
N TRP A 62 -15.96 -5.97 9.47
CA TRP A 62 -14.74 -5.74 10.21
C TRP A 62 -14.71 -4.43 10.98
N ILE A 63 -15.04 -3.31 10.36
CA ILE A 63 -14.97 -2.01 11.04
C ILE A 63 -16.14 -1.89 12.02
N ILE A 64 -17.37 -2.22 11.60
CA ILE A 64 -18.57 -2.12 12.47
C ILE A 64 -18.49 -3.06 13.65
N THR A 65 -17.93 -4.26 13.49
CA THR A 65 -17.80 -5.24 14.58
C THR A 65 -16.74 -4.87 15.63
N ARG A 66 -15.90 -3.88 15.35
CA ARG A 66 -14.80 -3.43 16.22
C ARG A 66 -14.98 -2.02 16.76
N LEU A 67 -16.16 -1.50 16.68
CA LEU A 67 -16.45 -0.16 17.19
C LEU A 67 -16.00 -0.01 18.65
N PRO A 68 -15.23 1.04 18.97
CA PRO A 68 -14.93 1.38 20.35
C PRO A 68 -16.19 1.56 21.19
N ALA A 69 -16.11 1.28 22.48
CA ALA A 69 -17.25 1.44 23.38
C ALA A 69 -17.80 2.87 23.34
N GLY A 70 -19.09 2.99 23.02
CA GLY A 70 -19.77 4.28 22.91
C GLY A 70 -19.71 4.94 21.53
N GLN A 71 -18.99 4.37 20.57
CA GLN A 71 -18.99 4.83 19.17
C GLN A 71 -20.37 4.64 18.54
N LYS A 72 -20.78 5.60 17.72
CA LYS A 72 -22.09 5.61 17.05
C LYS A 72 -21.93 5.58 15.53
N LEU A 73 -22.87 4.96 14.88
CA LEU A 73 -23.06 5.06 13.42
C LEU A 73 -23.85 6.33 13.06
N PRO A 74 -23.67 6.91 11.87
CA PRO A 74 -22.69 6.51 10.85
C PRO A 74 -21.27 6.89 11.23
N LEU A 75 -20.29 6.16 10.72
CA LEU A 75 -18.87 6.50 10.86
C LEU A 75 -18.47 7.61 9.88
N SER A 76 -17.32 8.18 10.12
CA SER A 76 -16.70 9.18 9.26
C SER A 76 -15.29 8.76 8.83
N HIS A 77 -15.03 8.91 7.54
CA HIS A 77 -13.74 8.58 6.93
C HIS A 77 -13.00 9.85 6.53
N MET A 78 -11.76 9.98 6.98
CA MET A 78 -10.86 11.05 6.54
C MET A 78 -10.10 10.64 5.29
N THR A 79 -10.28 11.42 4.24
CA THR A 79 -9.62 11.25 2.95
C THR A 79 -8.50 12.28 2.83
N LEU A 80 -7.26 11.85 3.05
CA LEU A 80 -6.07 12.70 3.01
C LEU A 80 -5.18 12.40 1.80
N LEU A 81 -5.23 11.18 1.29
CA LEU A 81 -4.48 10.78 0.10
C LEU A 81 -5.07 11.45 -1.15
N PRO A 82 -4.24 11.73 -2.18
CA PRO A 82 -4.73 12.34 -3.41
C PRO A 82 -5.80 11.49 -4.11
N LEU A 83 -6.89 12.12 -4.57
CA LEU A 83 -8.00 11.45 -5.27
C LEU A 83 -7.60 10.78 -6.59
N PHE A 84 -6.47 11.17 -7.18
CA PHE A 84 -5.92 10.50 -8.37
C PHE A 84 -5.17 9.19 -8.02
N HIS A 85 -5.07 8.84 -6.75
CA HIS A 85 -4.51 7.56 -6.31
C HIS A 85 -5.63 6.56 -6.03
N MET A 86 -5.52 5.35 -6.57
CA MET A 86 -6.58 4.33 -6.47
C MET A 86 -7.00 4.05 -5.02
N ALA A 87 -6.08 3.94 -4.09
CA ALA A 87 -6.39 3.69 -2.68
C ALA A 87 -7.30 4.76 -2.05
N CYS A 88 -7.20 6.02 -2.50
CA CYS A 88 -8.09 7.08 -2.06
C CYS A 88 -9.42 7.03 -2.82
N PHE A 89 -9.35 6.84 -4.14
CA PHE A 89 -10.52 6.82 -5.01
C PHE A 89 -11.52 5.73 -4.59
N VAL A 90 -11.05 4.52 -4.32
CA VAL A 90 -11.90 3.40 -3.89
C VAL A 90 -12.60 3.69 -2.55
N CYS A 91 -11.91 4.30 -1.59
CA CYS A 91 -12.54 4.70 -0.33
C CYS A 91 -13.67 5.72 -0.53
N VAL A 92 -13.45 6.71 -1.41
CA VAL A 92 -14.47 7.73 -1.75
C VAL A 92 -15.68 7.10 -2.43
N MET A 93 -15.50 6.05 -3.21
CA MET A 93 -16.60 5.36 -3.89
C MET A 93 -17.32 4.35 -2.99
N SER A 94 -16.64 3.76 -2.00
CA SER A 94 -17.17 2.67 -1.17
C SER A 94 -17.94 3.16 0.06
N TYR A 95 -17.43 4.15 0.77
CA TYR A 95 -17.98 4.52 2.07
C TYR A 95 -19.31 5.31 2.04
N PRO A 96 -19.55 6.26 1.11
CA PRO A 96 -20.84 6.95 1.06
C PRO A 96 -22.03 6.03 0.78
N PRO A 97 -21.97 5.03 -0.10
CA PRO A 97 -23.03 4.05 -0.25
C PRO A 97 -23.33 3.26 1.03
N ALA A 98 -22.32 3.02 1.88
CA ALA A 98 -22.48 2.42 3.20
C ALA A 98 -23.01 3.42 4.27
N GLY A 99 -23.34 4.64 3.89
CA GLY A 99 -23.89 5.67 4.77
C GLY A 99 -22.85 6.42 5.60
N TRP A 100 -21.56 6.29 5.30
CA TRP A 100 -20.49 6.96 6.03
C TRP A 100 -20.26 8.38 5.53
N ALA A 101 -19.89 9.27 6.44
CA ALA A 101 -19.47 10.63 6.09
C ALA A 101 -18.05 10.63 5.52
N LEU A 102 -17.82 11.42 4.46
CA LEU A 102 -16.48 11.68 3.93
C LEU A 102 -15.99 13.06 4.34
N ASN A 103 -14.86 13.11 5.01
CA ASN A 103 -14.12 14.30 5.35
C ASN A 103 -12.96 14.46 4.35
N LEU A 104 -13.11 15.37 3.38
CA LEU A 104 -12.11 15.60 2.33
C LEU A 104 -11.09 16.64 2.81
N CYS A 105 -9.83 16.24 2.91
CA CYS A 105 -8.71 17.13 3.23
C CYS A 105 -7.98 17.55 1.96
N GLY A 106 -7.58 18.80 1.91
CA GLY A 106 -6.93 19.36 0.74
C GLY A 106 -5.42 19.18 0.71
N ASP A 107 -4.78 19.13 1.89
CA ASP A 107 -3.32 19.09 2.01
C ASP A 107 -2.91 18.36 3.28
N ILE A 108 -1.90 17.49 3.16
CA ILE A 108 -1.35 16.73 4.28
C ILE A 108 -0.79 17.63 5.40
N ARG A 109 -0.35 18.84 5.05
CA ARG A 109 0.15 19.84 6.02
C ARG A 109 -0.94 20.34 6.96
N ASP A 110 -2.19 20.24 6.55
CA ASP A 110 -3.37 20.66 7.30
C ASP A 110 -4.00 19.54 8.15
N PHE A 111 -3.40 18.36 8.16
CA PHE A 111 -3.91 17.14 8.79
C PHE A 111 -4.51 17.36 10.20
N TYR A 112 -3.74 17.94 11.11
CA TYR A 112 -4.22 18.17 12.48
C TYR A 112 -5.28 19.27 12.59
N ARG A 113 -5.22 20.29 11.73
CA ARG A 113 -6.25 21.33 11.64
C ARG A 113 -7.57 20.70 11.22
N ASP A 114 -7.53 19.89 10.17
CA ASP A 114 -8.70 19.28 9.57
C ASP A 114 -9.31 18.23 10.50
N LEU A 115 -8.49 17.41 11.18
CA LEU A 115 -8.97 16.54 12.26
C LEU A 115 -9.62 17.30 13.41
N GLY A 116 -9.09 18.46 13.76
CA GLY A 116 -9.67 19.33 14.81
C GLY A 116 -11.03 19.91 14.43
N LEU A 117 -11.27 20.14 13.13
CA LEU A 117 -12.52 20.69 12.61
C LEU A 117 -13.57 19.62 12.28
N MET A 118 -13.11 18.44 11.83
CA MET A 118 -13.96 17.37 11.35
C MET A 118 -13.60 16.09 12.11
N HIS A 119 -14.51 15.63 12.98
CA HIS A 119 -14.34 14.33 13.61
C HIS A 119 -14.21 13.25 12.53
N SER A 120 -13.21 12.37 12.68
CA SER A 120 -13.02 11.25 11.78
C SER A 120 -12.69 9.99 12.57
N ASP A 121 -13.36 8.91 12.24
CA ASP A 121 -13.23 7.60 12.90
C ASP A 121 -12.16 6.75 12.23
N VAL A 122 -12.15 6.77 10.91
CA VAL A 122 -11.35 5.91 10.04
C VAL A 122 -10.55 6.77 9.06
N MET A 123 -9.36 6.32 8.69
CA MET A 123 -8.52 7.01 7.70
C MET A 123 -7.78 6.03 6.81
N ALA A 124 -7.87 6.23 5.49
CA ALA A 124 -6.89 5.66 4.56
C ALA A 124 -5.56 6.41 4.70
N SER A 125 -4.49 5.66 4.92
CA SER A 125 -3.19 6.22 5.28
C SER A 125 -2.04 5.60 4.50
N ALA A 126 -0.93 6.32 4.50
CA ALA A 126 0.37 5.84 4.09
C ALA A 126 1.27 5.60 5.32
N PRO A 127 2.35 4.81 5.22
CA PRO A 127 3.24 4.52 6.34
C PRO A 127 3.70 5.75 7.13
N MET A 128 4.07 6.83 6.44
CA MET A 128 4.51 8.09 7.07
C MET A 128 3.45 8.69 8.02
N LEU A 129 2.16 8.56 7.69
CA LEU A 129 1.08 9.04 8.54
C LEU A 129 0.90 8.17 9.77
N VAL A 130 0.97 6.85 9.60
CA VAL A 130 0.92 5.90 10.73
C VAL A 130 2.09 6.15 11.68
N GLU A 131 3.30 6.34 11.17
CA GLU A 131 4.49 6.70 11.95
C GLU A 131 4.30 8.04 12.69
N THR A 132 3.67 9.03 12.06
CA THR A 132 3.38 10.32 12.67
C THR A 132 2.42 10.15 13.85
N ILE A 133 1.35 9.37 13.68
CA ILE A 133 0.38 9.05 14.73
C ILE A 133 1.04 8.27 15.86
N TYR A 134 1.86 7.27 15.53
CA TYR A 134 2.64 6.52 16.51
C TYR A 134 3.55 7.42 17.35
N ASN A 135 4.25 8.36 16.71
CA ASN A 135 5.10 9.32 17.40
C ASN A 135 4.30 10.28 18.30
N ASP A 136 3.11 10.69 17.87
CA ASP A 136 2.22 11.49 18.72
C ASP A 136 1.68 10.69 19.91
N MET A 137 1.35 9.43 19.72
CA MET A 137 0.98 8.51 20.78
C MET A 137 2.10 8.38 21.82
N LYS A 138 3.33 8.12 21.39
CA LYS A 138 4.51 8.01 22.29
C LYS A 138 4.78 9.31 23.06
N ARG A 139 4.38 10.47 22.53
CA ARG A 139 4.51 11.79 23.16
C ARG A 139 3.28 12.19 24.00
N GLY A 140 2.29 11.31 24.16
CA GLY A 140 1.06 11.59 24.89
C GLY A 140 0.14 12.62 24.23
N ARG A 141 0.20 12.77 22.90
CA ARG A 141 -0.55 13.77 22.10
C ARG A 141 -1.76 13.20 21.39
N VAL A 142 -2.32 12.09 21.86
CA VAL A 142 -3.45 11.38 21.22
C VAL A 142 -4.69 12.26 21.10
N SER A 143 -4.90 13.22 22.01
CA SER A 143 -6.02 14.16 21.94
C SER A 143 -6.09 14.98 20.64
N ARG A 144 -4.96 15.13 19.93
CA ARG A 144 -4.90 15.83 18.63
C ARG A 144 -5.58 15.05 17.50
N LEU A 145 -5.79 13.75 17.70
CA LEU A 145 -6.37 12.86 16.68
C LEU A 145 -7.91 12.88 16.68
N ASN A 146 -8.53 13.60 17.62
CA ASN A 146 -9.97 13.90 17.68
C ASN A 146 -10.88 12.70 17.45
N GLY A 147 -10.51 11.55 18.03
CA GLY A 147 -11.30 10.32 17.97
C GLY A 147 -10.94 9.36 16.83
N LEU A 148 -9.96 9.68 15.98
CA LEU A 148 -9.44 8.76 14.96
C LEU A 148 -8.88 7.49 15.63
N TRP A 149 -9.38 6.32 15.24
CA TRP A 149 -8.99 5.05 15.87
C TRP A 149 -8.67 3.93 14.87
N ASP A 150 -9.18 3.97 13.64
CA ASP A 150 -8.92 2.97 12.60
C ASP A 150 -8.09 3.55 11.45
N LEU A 151 -7.00 2.88 11.12
CA LEU A 151 -6.03 3.29 10.11
C LEU A 151 -5.88 2.16 9.08
N CYS A 152 -6.34 2.41 7.87
CA CYS A 152 -6.15 1.50 6.75
C CYS A 152 -4.87 1.90 6.00
N CYS A 153 -3.78 1.17 6.20
CA CYS A 153 -2.47 1.49 5.63
C CYS A 153 -2.16 0.60 4.43
N SER A 154 -1.81 1.25 3.33
CA SER A 154 -1.38 0.60 2.09
C SER A 154 0.01 1.08 1.64
N SER A 155 0.50 0.54 0.54
CA SER A 155 1.73 0.94 -0.17
C SER A 155 3.06 0.38 0.36
N ALA A 156 3.23 0.15 1.65
CA ALA A 156 4.41 -0.54 2.20
C ALA A 156 4.09 -1.19 3.56
N ALA A 157 4.86 -2.22 3.91
CA ALA A 157 4.73 -2.89 5.20
C ALA A 157 5.19 -1.98 6.34
N LEU A 158 4.48 -2.03 7.46
CA LEU A 158 4.80 -1.34 8.70
C LEU A 158 5.63 -2.24 9.64
N ASP A 159 6.35 -1.62 10.58
CA ASP A 159 7.06 -2.33 11.63
C ASP A 159 6.07 -3.07 12.55
N PRO A 160 6.16 -4.42 12.70
CA PRO A 160 5.27 -5.19 13.54
C PRO A 160 5.25 -4.72 15.01
N LYS A 161 6.39 -4.24 15.54
CA LYS A 161 6.46 -3.69 16.90
C LYS A 161 5.64 -2.42 17.02
N MET A 162 5.72 -1.54 16.03
CA MET A 162 4.90 -0.31 15.99
C MET A 162 3.40 -0.66 15.93
N LEU A 163 3.02 -1.64 15.11
CA LEU A 163 1.64 -2.11 14.99
C LEU A 163 1.11 -2.64 16.34
N LEU A 164 1.92 -3.46 17.03
CA LEU A 164 1.57 -4.00 18.34
C LEU A 164 1.37 -2.89 19.39
N GLU A 165 2.29 -1.93 19.45
CA GLU A 165 2.19 -0.81 20.39
C GLU A 165 0.98 0.09 20.08
N LEU A 166 0.65 0.34 18.80
CA LEU A 166 -0.56 1.06 18.40
C LEU A 166 -1.83 0.30 18.86
N ALA A 167 -1.88 -1.01 18.61
CA ALA A 167 -3.02 -1.85 19.02
C ALA A 167 -3.22 -1.85 20.55
N GLN A 168 -2.15 -1.94 21.33
CA GLN A 168 -2.19 -1.85 22.79
C GLN A 168 -2.71 -0.49 23.31
N ASN A 169 -2.64 0.55 22.49
CA ASN A 169 -3.13 1.89 22.81
C ASN A 169 -4.48 2.24 22.15
N GLY A 170 -5.20 1.22 21.67
CA GLY A 170 -6.57 1.37 21.19
C GLY A 170 -6.71 1.75 19.71
N PHE A 171 -5.60 1.76 18.95
CA PHE A 171 -5.67 1.93 17.50
C PHE A 171 -5.83 0.58 16.80
N VAL A 172 -6.65 0.57 15.76
CA VAL A 172 -6.71 -0.54 14.80
C VAL A 172 -5.92 -0.12 13.58
N VAL A 173 -4.93 -0.93 13.19
CA VAL A 173 -4.15 -0.67 11.98
C VAL A 173 -4.30 -1.85 11.05
N ASN A 174 -5.00 -1.63 9.94
CA ASN A 174 -5.25 -2.63 8.92
C ASN A 174 -4.24 -2.45 7.79
N GLN A 175 -3.48 -3.48 7.47
CA GLN A 175 -2.58 -3.45 6.32
C GLN A 175 -3.31 -3.95 5.07
N CYS A 176 -3.18 -3.21 3.97
CA CYS A 176 -3.85 -3.49 2.71
C CYS A 176 -2.83 -3.65 1.59
N TYR A 177 -3.01 -4.69 0.79
CA TYR A 177 -2.29 -4.92 -0.45
C TYR A 177 -3.28 -4.83 -1.61
N GLY A 178 -3.00 -4.01 -2.58
CA GLY A 178 -3.79 -3.85 -3.79
C GLY A 178 -3.06 -2.92 -4.76
N MET A 179 -3.60 -2.79 -5.96
CA MET A 179 -2.98 -1.98 -7.00
C MET A 179 -4.02 -1.37 -7.93
N THR A 180 -3.58 -0.44 -8.75
CA THR A 180 -4.46 0.23 -9.72
C THR A 180 -5.04 -0.75 -10.72
N GLU A 181 -4.26 -1.75 -11.12
CA GLU A 181 -4.60 -2.79 -12.08
C GLU A 181 -5.72 -3.73 -11.61
N THR A 182 -6.06 -3.69 -10.32
CA THR A 182 -7.19 -4.44 -9.73
C THR A 182 -8.27 -3.51 -9.15
N PHE A 183 -8.35 -2.26 -9.61
CA PHE A 183 -9.23 -1.23 -9.05
C PHE A 183 -9.04 -1.01 -7.53
N GLY A 184 -7.83 -1.22 -7.03
CA GLY A 184 -7.56 -1.16 -5.59
C GLY A 184 -8.03 -2.39 -4.80
N ASP A 185 -8.70 -3.32 -5.44
CA ASP A 185 -9.03 -4.61 -4.84
C ASP A 185 -7.77 -5.42 -4.56
N GLY A 186 -7.81 -6.20 -3.48
CA GLY A 186 -6.61 -6.90 -3.05
C GLY A 186 -6.80 -7.69 -1.75
N ILE A 187 -5.71 -7.90 -1.06
CA ILE A 187 -5.68 -8.64 0.19
C ILE A 187 -5.67 -7.66 1.36
N LEU A 188 -6.56 -7.87 2.32
CA LEU A 188 -6.76 -6.97 3.44
C LEU A 188 -6.47 -7.72 4.76
N ASN A 189 -5.66 -7.13 5.62
CA ASN A 189 -5.34 -7.71 6.92
C ASN A 189 -6.09 -6.97 8.03
N PHE A 190 -7.12 -7.61 8.55
CA PHE A 190 -7.90 -7.12 9.67
C PHE A 190 -7.58 -7.81 10.99
N THR A 191 -6.63 -8.76 11.00
CA THR A 191 -6.27 -9.43 12.24
C THR A 191 -5.39 -8.53 13.10
N GLN A 192 -5.67 -8.54 14.40
CA GLN A 192 -4.81 -7.92 15.40
C GLN A 192 -3.95 -8.98 16.12
N VAL A 193 -3.88 -10.20 15.57
CA VAL A 193 -3.04 -11.28 16.11
C VAL A 193 -1.58 -11.00 15.78
N GLU A 194 -0.74 -10.89 16.80
CA GLU A 194 0.67 -10.48 16.70
C GLU A 194 1.45 -11.22 15.60
N LYS A 195 1.31 -12.55 15.53
CA LYS A 195 2.01 -13.38 14.54
C LYS A 195 1.68 -13.05 13.08
N HIS A 196 0.52 -12.42 12.82
CA HIS A 196 0.06 -12.05 11.49
C HIS A 196 0.09 -10.55 11.21
N MET A 197 0.55 -9.72 12.15
CA MET A 197 0.59 -8.26 11.97
C MET A 197 1.42 -7.82 10.76
N SER A 198 2.43 -8.58 10.36
CA SER A 198 3.26 -8.29 9.19
C SER A 198 2.73 -8.87 7.88
N ALA A 199 1.64 -9.64 7.93
CA ALA A 199 0.94 -10.12 6.75
C ALA A 199 0.15 -8.99 6.09
N VAL A 200 -0.09 -9.12 4.79
CA VAL A 200 -1.07 -8.26 4.10
C VAL A 200 -2.49 -8.81 4.21
N GLY A 201 -2.67 -10.01 4.76
CA GLY A 201 -3.96 -10.63 5.06
C GLY A 201 -4.19 -11.96 4.36
N LYS A 202 -5.45 -12.33 4.28
CA LYS A 202 -5.94 -13.47 3.49
C LYS A 202 -6.75 -12.96 2.31
N PRO A 203 -6.66 -13.62 1.14
CA PRO A 203 -7.55 -13.33 0.02
C PRO A 203 -9.02 -13.51 0.41
N ASP A 204 -9.88 -12.74 -0.23
CA ASP A 204 -11.32 -12.94 -0.20
C ASP A 204 -11.74 -14.03 -1.19
N ASP A 205 -12.90 -14.68 -0.95
CA ASP A 205 -13.34 -15.84 -1.73
C ASP A 205 -13.83 -15.50 -3.15
N HIS A 206 -14.19 -14.24 -3.43
CA HIS A 206 -14.69 -13.83 -4.75
C HIS A 206 -13.58 -13.47 -5.75
N VAL A 207 -12.33 -13.33 -5.30
CA VAL A 207 -11.16 -13.11 -6.14
C VAL A 207 -10.19 -14.29 -5.97
N GLN A 208 -9.71 -14.83 -7.08
CA GLN A 208 -8.78 -15.95 -7.06
C GLN A 208 -7.35 -15.45 -6.93
N TYR A 209 -6.61 -16.02 -5.99
CA TYR A 209 -5.19 -15.74 -5.77
C TYR A 209 -4.39 -17.03 -5.83
N LYS A 210 -3.21 -16.96 -6.42
CA LYS A 210 -2.19 -18.02 -6.35
C LYS A 210 -0.80 -17.42 -6.29
N LEU A 211 0.14 -18.21 -5.78
CA LEU A 211 1.57 -17.96 -5.97
C LEU A 211 2.03 -18.84 -7.13
N ASP A 212 2.74 -18.25 -8.10
CA ASP A 212 3.39 -19.03 -9.16
C ASP A 212 4.66 -19.74 -8.62
N GLU A 213 5.35 -20.48 -9.48
CA GLU A 213 6.57 -21.21 -9.14
C GLU A 213 7.71 -20.29 -8.63
N THR A 214 7.66 -19.00 -8.96
CA THR A 214 8.64 -18.00 -8.52
C THR A 214 8.24 -17.31 -7.22
N GLY A 215 7.03 -17.58 -6.72
CA GLY A 215 6.42 -16.91 -5.58
C GLY A 215 5.75 -15.58 -5.94
N GLU A 216 5.49 -15.32 -7.22
CA GLU A 216 4.74 -14.15 -7.66
C GLU A 216 3.25 -14.30 -7.35
N ILE A 217 2.63 -13.23 -6.82
CA ILE A 217 1.18 -13.18 -6.67
C ILE A 217 0.54 -13.05 -8.04
N CYS A 218 -0.35 -13.98 -8.38
CA CYS A 218 -1.20 -13.90 -9.54
C CYS A 218 -2.66 -13.77 -9.09
N ILE A 219 -3.41 -12.86 -9.74
CA ILE A 219 -4.78 -12.51 -9.40
C ILE A 219 -5.68 -12.77 -10.61
N LYS A 220 -6.87 -13.36 -10.36
CA LYS A 220 -7.89 -13.57 -11.39
C LYS A 220 -9.25 -13.29 -10.83
N GLY A 221 -10.03 -12.44 -11.51
CA GLY A 221 -11.38 -12.08 -11.12
C GLY A 221 -11.85 -10.82 -11.83
N ASP A 222 -13.07 -10.44 -11.54
CA ASP A 222 -13.73 -9.27 -12.13
C ASP A 222 -13.06 -7.93 -11.76
N CYS A 223 -12.19 -7.92 -10.75
CA CYS A 223 -11.39 -6.76 -10.35
C CYS A 223 -10.23 -6.44 -11.32
N VAL A 224 -9.79 -7.42 -12.13
CA VAL A 224 -8.63 -7.27 -13.03
C VAL A 224 -8.96 -6.33 -14.18
N MET A 225 -8.08 -5.37 -14.43
CA MET A 225 -8.18 -4.34 -15.48
C MET A 225 -8.44 -4.92 -16.87
N LEU A 226 -8.97 -4.09 -17.77
CA LEU A 226 -9.08 -4.42 -19.22
C LEU A 226 -7.72 -4.48 -19.92
N GLY A 227 -6.71 -3.83 -19.37
CA GLY A 227 -5.35 -3.76 -19.90
C GLY A 227 -4.77 -2.35 -19.81
N TYR A 228 -3.59 -2.15 -20.41
CA TYR A 228 -2.96 -0.85 -20.51
C TYR A 228 -3.37 -0.12 -21.80
N TYR A 229 -3.75 1.13 -21.66
CA TYR A 229 -4.24 1.97 -22.77
C TYR A 229 -3.18 2.15 -23.86
N LYS A 230 -3.54 1.75 -25.08
CA LYS A 230 -2.66 1.78 -26.28
C LYS A 230 -1.34 1.02 -26.09
N ASP A 231 -1.32 0.01 -25.21
CA ASP A 231 -0.13 -0.80 -24.94
C ASP A 231 -0.54 -2.29 -24.79
N PRO A 232 -0.94 -2.94 -25.89
CA PRO A 232 -1.35 -4.34 -25.86
C PRO A 232 -0.18 -5.29 -25.55
N GLU A 233 1.05 -4.91 -25.90
CA GLU A 233 2.24 -5.69 -25.59
C GLU A 233 2.48 -5.74 -24.09
N ALA A 234 2.49 -4.59 -23.40
CA ALA A 234 2.60 -4.55 -21.97
C ALA A 234 1.40 -5.23 -21.24
N THR A 235 0.23 -5.24 -21.87
CA THR A 235 -0.93 -5.97 -21.33
C THR A 235 -0.69 -7.47 -21.38
N ALA A 236 -0.23 -8.00 -22.52
CA ALA A 236 0.06 -9.41 -22.71
C ALA A 236 1.24 -9.92 -21.85
N GLU A 237 2.14 -9.02 -21.42
CA GLU A 237 3.22 -9.35 -20.48
C GLU A 237 2.70 -9.63 -19.06
N VAL A 238 1.55 -9.07 -18.67
CA VAL A 238 1.03 -9.15 -17.30
C VAL A 238 -0.30 -9.87 -17.16
N ILE A 239 -1.06 -10.05 -18.24
CA ILE A 239 -2.30 -10.87 -18.24
C ILE A 239 -2.08 -12.04 -19.18
N ASP A 240 -2.05 -13.26 -18.63
CA ASP A 240 -1.83 -14.46 -19.40
C ASP A 240 -3.10 -14.93 -20.16
N ALA A 241 -2.96 -15.96 -21.00
CA ALA A 241 -4.05 -16.50 -21.81
C ALA A 241 -5.21 -17.10 -20.98
N ASP A 242 -4.94 -17.47 -19.74
CA ASP A 242 -5.93 -18.02 -18.81
C ASP A 242 -6.61 -16.90 -17.99
N GLY A 243 -6.23 -15.63 -18.19
CA GLY A 243 -6.77 -14.46 -17.52
C GLY A 243 -6.18 -14.20 -16.12
N TRP A 244 -5.03 -14.77 -15.80
CA TRP A 244 -4.30 -14.44 -14.59
C TRP A 244 -3.47 -13.17 -14.80
N PHE A 245 -3.66 -12.22 -13.90
CA PHE A 245 -2.85 -11.02 -13.84
C PHE A 245 -1.62 -11.26 -12.95
N HIS A 246 -0.45 -11.13 -13.52
CA HIS A 246 0.86 -11.23 -12.89
C HIS A 246 1.26 -9.89 -12.28
N THR A 247 1.25 -9.80 -10.95
CA THR A 247 1.39 -8.51 -10.25
C THR A 247 2.81 -7.96 -10.23
N GLY A 248 3.79 -8.80 -10.47
CA GLY A 248 5.21 -8.49 -10.28
C GLY A 248 5.62 -8.44 -8.80
N ASP A 249 4.71 -8.69 -7.86
CA ASP A 249 4.98 -8.74 -6.44
C ASP A 249 5.21 -10.17 -5.97
N LEU A 250 6.27 -10.38 -5.21
CA LEU A 250 6.61 -11.68 -4.62
C LEU A 250 6.05 -11.78 -3.21
N ALA A 251 5.54 -12.94 -2.88
CA ALA A 251 5.01 -13.24 -1.56
C ALA A 251 5.34 -14.66 -1.12
N ARG A 252 5.13 -14.91 0.15
CA ARG A 252 4.97 -16.24 0.73
C ARG A 252 3.60 -16.33 1.41
N MET A 253 3.04 -17.51 1.47
CA MET A 253 1.84 -17.81 2.22
C MET A 253 2.21 -18.74 3.39
N ASP A 254 1.64 -18.52 4.56
CA ASP A 254 1.79 -19.45 5.69
C ASP A 254 0.72 -20.56 5.67
N GLU A 255 0.84 -21.50 6.60
CA GLU A 255 -0.07 -22.64 6.74
C GLU A 255 -1.53 -22.22 7.05
N GLU A 256 -1.72 -21.01 7.57
CA GLU A 256 -3.03 -20.45 7.86
C GLU A 256 -3.61 -19.63 6.70
N GLY A 257 -2.89 -19.52 5.57
CA GLY A 257 -3.32 -18.82 4.36
C GLY A 257 -3.07 -17.31 4.38
N PHE A 258 -2.24 -16.79 5.30
CA PHE A 258 -1.85 -15.39 5.29
C PHE A 258 -0.73 -15.13 4.31
N TYR A 259 -0.85 -14.06 3.52
CA TYR A 259 0.14 -13.61 2.55
C TYR A 259 1.09 -12.58 3.16
N TYR A 260 2.37 -12.71 2.85
CA TYR A 260 3.44 -11.81 3.29
C TYR A 260 4.24 -11.36 2.09
N ILE A 261 4.22 -10.08 1.76
CA ILE A 261 5.00 -9.53 0.65
C ILE A 261 6.49 -9.63 0.98
N THR A 262 7.25 -10.28 0.09
CA THR A 262 8.69 -10.51 0.24
C THR A 262 9.54 -9.62 -0.66
N GLY A 263 8.95 -9.05 -1.72
CA GLY A 263 9.65 -8.13 -2.62
C GLY A 263 8.96 -7.93 -3.96
N ARG A 264 9.73 -7.42 -4.92
CA ARG A 264 9.31 -7.24 -6.31
C ARG A 264 10.16 -8.09 -7.25
N LYS A 265 9.53 -8.84 -8.17
CA LYS A 265 10.21 -9.71 -9.14
C LYS A 265 11.29 -8.98 -9.94
N LYS A 266 11.00 -7.77 -10.41
CA LYS A 266 11.92 -6.92 -11.17
C LYS A 266 13.08 -6.33 -10.35
N ASN A 267 12.97 -6.31 -9.02
CA ASN A 267 14.00 -5.80 -8.12
C ASN A 267 14.95 -6.92 -7.66
N LEU A 268 14.62 -8.18 -7.95
CA LEU A 268 15.47 -9.29 -7.56
C LEU A 268 16.91 -9.07 -8.04
N ILE A 269 17.84 -9.24 -7.13
CA ILE A 269 19.25 -9.32 -7.45
C ILE A 269 19.53 -10.76 -7.88
N ILE A 270 19.86 -10.92 -9.16
CA ILE A 270 20.21 -12.22 -9.73
C ILE A 270 21.72 -12.38 -9.61
N LEU A 271 22.16 -13.29 -8.75
CA LEU A 271 23.56 -13.56 -8.54
C LEU A 271 24.14 -14.42 -9.67
N ALA A 272 25.46 -14.32 -9.89
CA ALA A 272 26.14 -15.14 -10.89
C ALA A 272 26.01 -16.65 -10.65
N SER A 273 25.74 -17.06 -9.42
CA SER A 273 25.46 -18.43 -9.00
C SER A 273 24.03 -18.91 -9.32
N GLY A 274 23.16 -18.00 -9.80
CA GLY A 274 21.77 -18.29 -10.20
C GLY A 274 20.74 -18.07 -9.10
N GLU A 275 21.14 -17.78 -7.86
CA GLU A 275 20.19 -17.48 -6.80
C GLU A 275 19.60 -16.08 -6.95
N ASN A 276 18.34 -15.96 -6.57
CA ASN A 276 17.59 -14.71 -6.51
C ASN A 276 17.56 -14.18 -5.07
N VAL A 277 17.90 -12.90 -4.90
CA VAL A 277 17.86 -12.23 -3.60
C VAL A 277 16.94 -11.03 -3.68
N SER A 278 15.91 -11.01 -2.81
CA SER A 278 15.04 -9.83 -2.67
C SER A 278 15.77 -8.76 -1.87
N PRO A 279 16.04 -7.58 -2.45
CA PRO A 279 16.63 -6.48 -1.70
C PRO A 279 15.71 -6.00 -0.57
N GLU A 280 14.38 -6.06 -0.77
CA GLU A 280 13.40 -5.66 0.23
C GLU A 280 13.46 -6.52 1.50
N GLU A 281 13.76 -7.81 1.37
CA GLU A 281 13.99 -8.70 2.52
C GLU A 281 15.16 -8.23 3.37
N LEU A 282 16.25 -7.84 2.73
CA LEU A 282 17.45 -7.35 3.42
C LEU A 282 17.22 -5.96 4.04
N GLU A 283 16.55 -5.08 3.32
CA GLU A 283 16.19 -3.74 3.80
C GLU A 283 15.31 -3.80 5.06
N LYS A 284 14.33 -4.70 5.09
CA LYS A 284 13.50 -4.92 6.29
C LYS A 284 14.35 -5.34 7.51
N LYS A 285 15.36 -6.18 7.30
CA LYS A 285 16.28 -6.56 8.39
C LYS A 285 17.16 -5.40 8.83
N LEU A 286 17.65 -4.60 7.89
CA LEU A 286 18.47 -3.42 8.18
C LEU A 286 17.67 -2.33 8.92
N ALA A 287 16.41 -2.16 8.58
CA ALA A 287 15.51 -1.19 9.23
C ALA A 287 15.28 -1.46 10.73
N LEU A 288 15.62 -2.64 11.24
CA LEU A 288 15.59 -2.94 12.68
C LEU A 288 16.67 -2.21 13.48
N CYS A 289 17.68 -1.65 12.81
CA CYS A 289 18.70 -0.83 13.46
C CYS A 289 18.22 0.61 13.65
N PRO A 290 18.06 1.10 14.89
CA PRO A 290 17.60 2.48 15.14
C PRO A 290 18.53 3.57 14.60
N ALA A 291 19.79 3.22 14.34
CA ALA A 291 20.80 4.14 13.79
C ALA A 291 20.65 4.33 12.26
N ILE A 292 19.89 3.48 11.58
CA ILE A 292 19.62 3.58 10.13
C ILE A 292 18.39 4.43 9.91
N THR A 293 18.54 5.56 9.22
CA THR A 293 17.42 6.42 8.85
C THR A 293 16.71 5.90 7.61
N GLU A 294 17.49 5.54 6.57
CA GLU A 294 16.99 4.97 5.33
C GLU A 294 18.04 3.99 4.77
N CYS A 295 17.59 2.97 4.07
CA CYS A 295 18.49 2.10 3.32
C CYS A 295 17.85 1.59 2.04
N ILE A 296 18.68 1.32 1.05
CA ILE A 296 18.35 0.52 -0.13
C ILE A 296 19.43 -0.53 -0.33
N VAL A 297 19.01 -1.71 -0.76
CA VAL A 297 19.91 -2.78 -1.17
C VAL A 297 19.85 -2.93 -2.67
N LYS A 298 21.00 -3.00 -3.32
CA LYS A 298 21.11 -3.14 -4.77
C LYS A 298 22.29 -4.01 -5.17
N GLU A 299 22.27 -4.46 -6.41
CA GLU A 299 23.45 -5.09 -7.02
C GLU A 299 24.48 -4.01 -7.39
N LYS A 300 25.71 -4.22 -7.03
CA LYS A 300 26.86 -3.42 -7.47
C LYS A 300 28.07 -4.33 -7.71
N SER A 301 28.54 -4.41 -8.95
CA SER A 301 29.68 -5.26 -9.34
C SER A 301 29.49 -6.72 -8.93
N GLN A 302 28.31 -7.28 -9.21
CA GLN A 302 27.90 -8.65 -8.86
C GLN A 302 27.92 -8.97 -7.35
N LYS A 303 27.81 -7.95 -6.52
CA LYS A 303 27.76 -8.05 -5.07
C LYS A 303 26.52 -7.39 -4.53
N ILE A 304 25.99 -7.91 -3.45
CA ILE A 304 24.90 -7.27 -2.69
C ILE A 304 25.49 -6.08 -1.92
N CYS A 305 25.06 -4.88 -2.26
CA CYS A 305 25.50 -3.62 -1.66
C CYS A 305 24.33 -2.95 -0.95
N ALA A 306 24.50 -2.57 0.32
CA ALA A 306 23.58 -1.71 1.05
C ALA A 306 24.07 -0.26 0.98
N VAL A 307 23.20 0.65 0.51
CA VAL A 307 23.41 2.10 0.60
C VAL A 307 22.58 2.61 1.76
N ILE A 308 23.23 3.17 2.76
CA ILE A 308 22.61 3.48 4.05
C ILE A 308 22.76 4.97 4.36
N TYR A 309 21.62 5.62 4.60
CA TYR A 309 21.58 6.97 5.16
C TYR A 309 21.56 6.89 6.69
N CYS A 310 22.59 7.39 7.33
CA CYS A 310 22.71 7.50 8.77
C CYS A 310 23.67 8.64 9.16
N PRO A 311 23.58 9.15 10.43
CA PRO A 311 24.57 10.10 10.95
C PRO A 311 26.00 9.54 10.91
N GLU A 312 26.99 10.40 10.70
CA GLU A 312 28.41 9.99 10.61
C GLU A 312 28.90 9.25 11.86
N ASP A 313 28.51 9.75 13.03
CA ASP A 313 28.88 9.15 14.33
C ASP A 313 28.24 7.78 14.59
N LYS A 314 27.27 7.37 13.77
CA LYS A 314 26.53 6.11 13.85
C LYS A 314 27.03 5.04 12.87
N GLN A 315 27.92 5.37 11.96
CA GLN A 315 28.34 4.44 10.89
C GLN A 315 29.00 3.17 11.43
N GLU A 316 29.79 3.24 12.51
CA GLU A 316 30.43 2.05 13.10
C GLU A 316 29.39 1.14 13.79
N GLU A 317 28.39 1.73 14.47
CA GLU A 317 27.27 0.99 15.04
C GLU A 317 26.50 0.24 13.94
N VAL A 318 26.24 0.90 12.81
CA VAL A 318 25.55 0.31 11.65
C VAL A 318 26.41 -0.80 11.01
N ARG A 319 27.73 -0.62 10.88
CA ARG A 319 28.62 -1.69 10.38
C ARG A 319 28.54 -2.95 11.25
N ALA A 320 28.60 -2.79 12.55
CA ALA A 320 28.49 -3.90 13.49
C ALA A 320 27.14 -4.61 13.34
N PHE A 321 26.06 -3.85 13.19
CA PHE A 321 24.72 -4.40 12.98
C PHE A 321 24.61 -5.18 11.65
N VAL A 322 25.16 -4.66 10.54
CA VAL A 322 25.19 -5.39 9.26
C VAL A 322 25.93 -6.72 9.39
N ILE A 323 27.03 -6.78 10.16
CA ILE A 323 27.74 -8.03 10.43
C ILE A 323 26.85 -9.01 11.19
N GLU A 324 26.09 -8.55 12.16
CA GLU A 324 25.13 -9.38 12.90
C GLU A 324 24.01 -9.91 12.00
N VAL A 325 23.39 -9.04 11.19
CA VAL A 325 22.40 -9.44 10.18
C VAL A 325 22.98 -10.51 9.26
N ASN A 326 24.19 -10.33 8.76
CA ASN A 326 24.86 -11.29 7.89
C ASN A 326 25.09 -12.67 8.53
N ARG A 327 25.26 -12.74 9.86
CA ARG A 327 25.38 -14.03 10.57
C ARG A 327 24.08 -14.84 10.50
N SER A 328 22.92 -14.17 10.45
CA SER A 328 21.61 -14.82 10.34
C SER A 328 21.24 -15.22 8.90
N LEU A 329 22.01 -14.80 7.90
CA LEU A 329 21.74 -14.98 6.49
C LEU A 329 22.56 -16.12 5.87
N PRO A 330 21.95 -16.88 4.92
CA PRO A 330 22.71 -17.76 4.04
C PRO A 330 23.83 -16.99 3.32
N LEU A 331 24.90 -17.67 2.95
CA LEU A 331 26.08 -17.06 2.34
C LEU A 331 25.75 -16.20 1.13
N TYR A 332 24.89 -16.69 0.25
CA TYR A 332 24.50 -15.99 -0.98
C TYR A 332 23.66 -14.72 -0.75
N LYS A 333 22.98 -14.60 0.39
CA LYS A 333 22.19 -13.40 0.74
C LYS A 333 22.98 -12.33 1.51
N ARG A 334 24.22 -12.59 1.86
CA ARG A 334 25.00 -11.67 2.70
C ARG A 334 25.33 -10.37 1.99
N ILE A 335 25.15 -9.28 2.69
CA ILE A 335 25.54 -7.94 2.26
C ILE A 335 27.06 -7.88 2.23
N SER A 336 27.62 -7.72 1.04
CA SER A 336 29.05 -7.77 0.80
C SER A 336 29.74 -6.40 0.82
N ALA A 337 28.94 -5.33 0.63
CA ALA A 337 29.42 -3.95 0.63
C ALA A 337 28.42 -3.03 1.32
N VAL A 338 28.92 -2.01 2.01
CA VAL A 338 28.11 -0.97 2.65
C VAL A 338 28.65 0.38 2.23
N GLU A 339 27.78 1.19 1.64
CA GLU A 339 28.04 2.59 1.29
C GLU A 339 27.22 3.48 2.22
N PHE A 340 27.84 4.50 2.80
CA PHE A 340 27.14 5.45 3.65
C PHE A 340 26.89 6.76 2.92
N THR A 341 25.76 7.38 3.22
CA THR A 341 25.45 8.76 2.85
C THR A 341 24.95 9.51 4.08
N VAL A 342 25.24 10.78 4.13
CA VAL A 342 24.70 11.73 5.14
C VAL A 342 23.53 12.53 4.61
N GLU A 343 23.17 12.31 3.34
CA GLU A 343 22.01 12.91 2.69
C GLU A 343 20.90 11.88 2.51
N PRO A 344 19.61 12.31 2.58
CA PRO A 344 18.46 11.44 2.32
C PRO A 344 18.57 10.76 0.95
N LEU A 345 18.11 9.51 0.89
CA LEU A 345 18.09 8.76 -0.35
C LEU A 345 17.08 9.35 -1.35
N PRO A 346 17.36 9.29 -2.67
CA PRO A 346 16.50 9.89 -3.69
C PRO A 346 15.11 9.22 -3.71
N ARG A 347 14.06 10.07 -3.86
CA ARG A 347 12.67 9.64 -3.90
C ARG A 347 11.98 10.14 -5.16
N ASN A 348 10.94 9.42 -5.59
CA ASN A 348 10.04 9.91 -6.63
C ASN A 348 9.04 10.95 -6.07
N ALA A 349 8.21 11.53 -6.95
CA ALA A 349 7.19 12.52 -6.58
C ALA A 349 6.15 12.02 -5.55
N LEU A 350 6.01 10.70 -5.37
CA LEU A 350 5.13 10.05 -4.40
C LEU A 350 5.86 9.66 -3.09
N GLY A 351 7.11 10.12 -2.91
CA GLY A 351 7.90 9.83 -1.71
C GLY A 351 8.54 8.43 -1.64
N LYS A 352 8.41 7.61 -2.69
CA LYS A 352 8.99 6.26 -2.72
C LYS A 352 10.47 6.30 -3.08
N LEU A 353 11.31 5.57 -2.34
CA LEU A 353 12.75 5.44 -2.58
C LEU A 353 13.05 4.93 -4.00
N LEU A 354 14.01 5.57 -4.66
CA LEU A 354 14.51 5.19 -5.97
C LEU A 354 15.75 4.30 -5.84
N ARG A 355 15.76 3.17 -6.54
CA ARG A 355 16.85 2.17 -6.51
C ARG A 355 17.90 2.39 -7.62
N LYS A 356 18.03 3.61 -8.12
CA LYS A 356 18.99 3.93 -9.18
C LYS A 356 20.38 4.15 -8.65
#